data_b06e170e28dbbb5cf031f9b87bb6394e
#
_entry.id   b06e170e28dbbb5cf031f9b87bb6394e
#
_cell.length_a   1.000
_cell.length_b   1.000
_cell.length_c   1.000
_cell.angle_alpha   90.00
_cell.angle_beta   90.00
_cell.angle_gamma   90.00
#
_symmetry.space_group_name_H-M   'P 1'
#
loop_
_entity.id
_entity.type
_entity.pdbx_description
1 polymer ?
#
loop_
_entity_poly.entity_id
_entity_poly.type
_entity_poly.pdbx_seq_one_letter_code
_entity_poly.pdbx_strand_id
1 'polypeptide(L)'
;VDFCQDLLSAYDFDIKKVVSAYKKTITLFPQKLHGSICVIISHDYNLPDSVLKDGIFLETPIDIYPILAEDLNEKQSNQDISFIISAHEKFHAFMGLLLEMLNIDGITVVDNKGRIRAYNVFVSPDNVDAENLSGGARKRAANYLRQQKNPNYIGVYFQSQDGMSTYERIVTNE
;
A
#
# COMPACT_ATOMS: atom_id res chain seq x y z
N VAL A 1 -12.01 -5.87 7.40
CA VAL A 1 -11.36 -6.60 6.32
C VAL A 1 -10.24 -5.79 5.74
N ASP A 2 -9.30 -6.39 5.43
CA ASP A 2 -7.95 -6.23 5.76
C ASP A 2 -7.11 -5.69 4.61
N PHE A 3 -6.73 -4.42 4.71
CA PHE A 3 -5.67 -3.80 3.90
C PHE A 3 -4.46 -4.74 3.74
N CYS A 4 -4.01 -5.38 4.82
CA CYS A 4 -2.90 -6.34 4.77
C CYS A 4 -3.20 -7.59 3.95
N GLN A 5 -4.44 -8.06 3.95
CA GLN A 5 -4.84 -9.24 3.20
C GLN A 5 -4.84 -8.95 1.70
N ASP A 6 -5.34 -7.78 1.32
CA ASP A 6 -5.34 -7.37 -0.09
C ASP A 6 -3.94 -6.98 -0.58
N LEU A 7 -3.13 -6.37 0.30
CA LEU A 7 -1.73 -6.03 0.00
C LEU A 7 -0.88 -7.25 -0.41
N LEU A 8 -1.21 -8.43 0.07
CA LEU A 8 -0.46 -9.66 -0.17
C LEU A 8 -1.30 -10.73 -0.88
N SER A 9 -2.41 -10.35 -1.51
CA SER A 9 -3.38 -11.30 -2.08
C SER A 9 -2.90 -12.05 -3.31
N ALA A 10 -1.81 -11.60 -3.95
CA ALA A 10 -1.24 -12.29 -5.11
C ALA A 10 -0.34 -13.47 -4.76
N TYR A 11 -0.14 -13.78 -3.48
CA TYR A 11 0.66 -14.92 -3.07
C TYR A 11 -0.21 -16.14 -2.76
N ASP A 12 0.12 -17.30 -3.36
CA ASP A 12 -0.59 -18.58 -3.21
C ASP A 12 -0.14 -19.42 -2.00
N PHE A 13 0.77 -18.93 -1.18
CA PHE A 13 1.28 -19.65 -0.02
C PHE A 13 0.66 -19.16 1.30
N ASP A 14 0.86 -19.90 2.39
CA ASP A 14 0.36 -19.51 3.71
C ASP A 14 1.07 -18.24 4.22
N ILE A 15 0.51 -17.10 3.85
CA ILE A 15 0.98 -15.76 4.22
C ILE A 15 0.56 -15.32 5.63
N LYS A 16 -0.09 -16.18 6.43
CA LYS A 16 -0.62 -15.80 7.74
C LYS A 16 0.41 -15.19 8.67
N LYS A 17 1.63 -15.72 8.67
CA LYS A 17 2.74 -15.19 9.49
C LYS A 17 3.16 -13.81 8.99
N VAL A 18 3.29 -13.65 7.68
CA VAL A 18 3.65 -12.39 7.01
C VAL A 18 2.56 -11.34 7.25
N VAL A 19 1.31 -11.71 7.02
CA VAL A 19 0.15 -10.84 7.30
C VAL A 19 0.13 -10.43 8.76
N SER A 20 0.47 -11.32 9.70
CA SER A 20 0.53 -10.99 11.13
C SER A 20 1.63 -9.96 11.44
N ALA A 21 2.81 -10.07 10.81
CA ALA A 21 3.89 -9.10 10.96
C ALA A 21 3.49 -7.73 10.40
N TYR A 22 2.91 -7.70 9.20
CA TYR A 22 2.38 -6.48 8.60
C TYR A 22 1.28 -5.82 9.45
N LYS A 23 0.34 -6.61 9.96
CA LYS A 23 -0.74 -6.11 10.84
C LYS A 23 -0.18 -5.34 12.03
N LYS A 24 0.83 -5.88 12.71
CA LYS A 24 1.45 -5.21 13.86
C LYS A 24 2.00 -3.85 13.48
N THR A 25 2.62 -3.72 12.32
CA THR A 25 3.22 -2.46 11.86
C THR A 25 2.17 -1.50 11.36
N ILE A 26 1.21 -1.98 10.57
CA ILE A 26 0.14 -1.15 9.98
C ILE A 26 -0.82 -0.62 11.06
N THR A 27 -1.03 -1.34 12.15
CA THR A 27 -1.81 -0.82 13.29
C THR A 27 -1.18 0.42 13.95
N LEU A 28 0.09 0.70 13.67
CA LEU A 28 0.76 1.92 14.13
C LEU A 28 0.59 3.10 13.16
N PHE A 29 0.10 2.87 11.94
CA PHE A 29 -0.07 3.94 10.94
C PHE A 29 -0.92 5.10 11.44
N PRO A 30 -2.10 4.90 12.05
CA PRO A 30 -2.92 6.00 12.53
C PRO A 30 -2.22 6.93 13.52
N GLN A 31 -1.23 6.43 14.24
CA GLN A 31 -0.48 7.22 15.21
C GLN A 31 0.70 7.99 14.62
N LYS A 32 1.17 7.58 13.43
CA LYS A 32 2.39 8.10 12.81
C LYS A 32 2.15 8.90 11.54
N LEU A 33 0.98 8.75 10.92
CA LEU A 33 0.64 9.43 9.68
C LEU A 33 -0.16 10.70 9.96
N HIS A 34 0.18 11.77 9.25
CA HIS A 34 -0.51 13.07 9.30
C HIS A 34 -1.49 13.27 8.14
N GLY A 35 -2.21 12.22 7.81
CA GLY A 35 -3.11 12.17 6.66
C GLY A 35 -2.42 11.56 5.45
N SER A 36 -2.97 10.46 4.93
CA SER A 36 -2.38 9.78 3.78
C SER A 36 -3.42 9.06 2.93
N ILE A 37 -3.04 8.77 1.69
CA ILE A 37 -3.79 7.91 0.78
C ILE A 37 -2.85 6.83 0.28
N CYS A 38 -3.30 5.58 0.35
CA CYS A 38 -2.61 4.46 -0.29
C CYS A 38 -3.60 3.69 -1.17
N VAL A 39 -3.24 3.44 -2.41
CA VAL A 39 -4.02 2.60 -3.31
C VAL A 39 -3.30 1.28 -3.55
N ILE A 40 -4.05 0.18 -3.46
CA ILE A 40 -3.58 -1.15 -3.84
C ILE A 40 -4.05 -1.43 -5.27
N ILE A 41 -3.11 -1.82 -6.12
CA ILE A 41 -3.37 -2.21 -7.51
C ILE A 41 -2.96 -3.66 -7.77
N SER A 42 -3.39 -4.23 -8.88
CA SER A 42 -2.87 -5.52 -9.36
C SER A 42 -1.38 -5.42 -9.68
N HIS A 43 -0.62 -6.48 -9.35
CA HIS A 43 0.84 -6.48 -9.52
C HIS A 43 1.31 -6.46 -10.97
N ASP A 44 0.46 -6.85 -11.90
CA ASP A 44 0.69 -6.85 -13.34
C ASP A 44 0.17 -5.58 -14.06
N TYR A 45 -0.49 -4.68 -13.31
CA TYR A 45 -1.00 -3.44 -13.86
C TYR A 45 0.10 -2.42 -14.14
N ASN A 46 0.02 -1.78 -15.29
CA ASN A 46 0.99 -0.78 -15.71
C ASN A 46 0.62 0.63 -15.24
N LEU A 47 1.63 1.36 -14.76
CA LEU A 47 1.54 2.77 -14.38
C LEU A 47 2.60 3.58 -15.17
N PRO A 48 2.37 4.88 -15.40
CA PRO A 48 1.17 5.68 -15.13
C PRO A 48 -0.03 5.29 -16.00
N ASP A 49 -1.23 5.63 -15.55
CA ASP A 49 -2.47 5.42 -16.31
C ASP A 49 -3.28 6.73 -16.48
N SER A 50 -4.54 6.64 -16.91
CA SER A 50 -5.39 7.81 -17.11
C SER A 50 -5.84 8.48 -15.79
N VAL A 51 -5.76 7.78 -14.67
CA VAL A 51 -6.19 8.23 -13.34
C VAL A 51 -5.01 8.73 -12.52
N LEU A 52 -3.93 7.96 -12.46
CA LEU A 52 -2.70 8.24 -11.72
C LEU A 52 -1.61 8.63 -12.72
N LYS A 53 -1.44 9.93 -12.97
CA LYS A 53 -0.56 10.45 -14.02
C LYS A 53 0.68 11.14 -13.50
N ASP A 54 0.47 12.05 -12.56
CA ASP A 54 1.53 12.94 -12.06
C ASP A 54 2.08 12.35 -10.76
N GLY A 55 3.39 12.16 -10.71
CA GLY A 55 4.03 11.59 -9.53
C GLY A 55 5.36 10.93 -9.84
N ILE A 56 5.91 10.24 -8.85
CA ILE A 56 7.16 9.51 -8.98
C ILE A 56 6.85 8.02 -9.14
N PHE A 57 6.98 7.53 -10.35
CA PHE A 57 6.78 6.13 -10.72
C PHE A 57 8.12 5.39 -10.74
N LEU A 58 8.19 4.28 -10.03
CA LEU A 58 9.41 3.48 -9.91
C LEU A 58 9.51 2.52 -11.11
N GLU A 59 10.60 2.61 -11.88
CA GLU A 59 10.89 1.66 -12.96
C GLU A 59 11.03 0.24 -12.42
N THR A 60 11.70 0.11 -11.27
CA THR A 60 11.79 -1.15 -10.53
C THR A 60 11.05 -0.98 -9.22
N PRO A 61 9.95 -1.73 -8.98
CA PRO A 61 9.22 -1.70 -7.72
C PRO A 61 10.12 -2.05 -6.53
N ILE A 62 9.93 -1.39 -5.40
CA ILE A 62 10.62 -1.77 -4.17
C ILE A 62 9.91 -2.99 -3.61
N ASP A 63 10.60 -4.13 -3.65
CA ASP A 63 10.04 -5.44 -3.30
C ASP A 63 10.51 -5.89 -1.91
N ILE A 64 9.55 -6.24 -1.07
CA ILE A 64 9.82 -6.78 0.25
C ILE A 64 9.86 -8.31 0.26
N TYR A 65 9.35 -8.96 -0.79
CA TYR A 65 9.25 -10.42 -0.82
C TYR A 65 10.58 -11.14 -0.60
N PRO A 66 11.71 -10.73 -1.18
CA PRO A 66 13.00 -11.36 -0.91
C PRO A 66 13.34 -11.40 0.59
N ILE A 67 13.04 -10.30 1.29
CA ILE A 67 13.28 -10.16 2.73
C ILE A 67 12.39 -11.13 3.54
N LEU A 68 11.12 -11.23 3.15
CA LEU A 68 10.16 -12.11 3.82
C LEU A 68 10.40 -13.59 3.51
N ALA A 69 10.81 -13.90 2.27
CA ALA A 69 11.13 -15.27 1.86
C ALA A 69 12.35 -15.81 2.59
N GLU A 70 13.35 -14.97 2.81
CA GLU A 70 14.51 -15.30 3.65
C GLU A 70 14.03 -15.66 5.08
N ASP A 71 13.25 -14.81 5.73
CA ASP A 71 12.74 -15.06 7.11
C ASP A 71 11.85 -16.31 7.22
N LEU A 72 11.08 -16.63 6.17
CA LEU A 72 10.19 -17.81 6.15
C LEU A 72 10.95 -19.12 5.93
N ASN A 73 11.94 -19.14 5.04
CA ASN A 73 12.71 -20.34 4.70
C ASN A 73 13.65 -20.77 5.84
N GLU A 74 14.09 -19.84 6.65
CA GLU A 74 15.11 -20.06 7.68
C GLU A 74 14.58 -20.55 9.01
N LYS A 75 13.31 -20.29 9.32
CA LYS A 75 12.65 -20.93 10.46
C LYS A 75 12.57 -22.46 10.36
N GLN A 76 12.93 -23.02 9.20
CA GLN A 76 13.01 -24.47 8.98
C GLN A 76 14.42 -25.06 9.16
N SER A 77 15.45 -24.24 9.23
CA SER A 77 16.82 -24.70 9.46
C SER A 77 17.38 -24.08 10.75
N ASN A 78 18.16 -24.86 11.50
CA ASN A 78 18.87 -24.42 12.72
C ASN A 78 19.92 -23.32 12.41
N GLN A 79 19.48 -22.16 11.98
CA GLN A 79 20.39 -21.12 11.49
C GLN A 79 20.74 -20.07 12.53
N ASP A 80 21.87 -19.41 12.24
CA ASP A 80 22.58 -18.46 13.07
C ASP A 80 21.69 -17.25 13.45
N ILE A 81 21.68 -16.89 14.72
CA ILE A 81 20.93 -15.76 15.29
C ILE A 81 21.23 -14.45 14.53
N SER A 82 22.45 -14.28 14.02
CA SER A 82 22.86 -13.10 13.26
C SER A 82 22.03 -12.87 12.00
N PHE A 83 21.59 -13.94 11.35
CA PHE A 83 20.80 -13.86 10.14
C PHE A 83 19.34 -13.46 10.44
N ILE A 84 18.73 -14.03 11.48
CA ILE A 84 17.36 -13.66 11.91
C ILE A 84 17.28 -12.16 12.25
N ILE A 85 18.33 -11.64 12.89
CA ILE A 85 18.45 -10.20 13.19
C ILE A 85 18.50 -9.39 11.90
N SER A 86 19.30 -9.82 10.91
CA SER A 86 19.44 -9.10 9.63
C SER A 86 18.12 -9.04 8.84
N ALA A 87 17.36 -10.15 8.77
CA ALA A 87 16.06 -10.16 8.09
C ALA A 87 15.03 -9.26 8.79
N HIS A 88 15.05 -9.25 10.13
CA HIS A 88 14.18 -8.38 10.92
C HIS A 88 14.51 -6.90 10.72
N GLU A 89 15.80 -6.53 10.71
CA GLU A 89 16.25 -5.16 10.45
C GLU A 89 15.86 -4.68 9.06
N LYS A 90 16.04 -5.52 8.03
CA LYS A 90 15.61 -5.22 6.66
C LYS A 90 14.10 -4.99 6.57
N PHE A 91 13.30 -5.83 7.25
CA PHE A 91 11.85 -5.66 7.30
C PHE A 91 11.47 -4.33 7.94
N HIS A 92 12.08 -3.98 9.07
CA HIS A 92 11.82 -2.70 9.74
C HIS A 92 12.24 -1.51 8.88
N ALA A 93 13.36 -1.60 8.17
CA ALA A 93 13.81 -0.56 7.25
C ALA A 93 12.81 -0.34 6.11
N PHE A 94 12.29 -1.44 5.51
CA PHE A 94 11.25 -1.35 4.48
C PHE A 94 9.96 -0.72 5.01
N MET A 95 9.50 -1.15 6.18
CA MET A 95 8.28 -0.59 6.78
C MET A 95 8.46 0.87 7.16
N GLY A 96 9.65 1.27 7.58
CA GLY A 96 10.00 2.67 7.79
C GLY A 96 9.93 3.48 6.49
N LEU A 97 10.49 2.94 5.40
CA LEU A 97 10.42 3.58 4.08
C LEU A 97 8.98 3.74 3.59
N LEU A 98 8.16 2.68 3.70
CA LEU A 98 6.75 2.75 3.34
C LEU A 98 6.01 3.81 4.15
N LEU A 99 6.27 3.89 5.45
CA LEU A 99 5.68 4.88 6.34
C LEU A 99 6.05 6.32 5.91
N GLU A 100 7.32 6.56 5.59
CA GLU A 100 7.76 7.86 5.11
C GLU A 100 7.14 8.24 3.76
N MET A 101 7.01 7.28 2.84
CA MET A 101 6.31 7.52 1.57
C MET A 101 4.83 7.83 1.78
N LEU A 102 4.17 7.19 2.74
CA LEU A 102 2.78 7.48 3.11
C LEU A 102 2.62 8.87 3.76
N ASN A 103 3.67 9.43 4.33
CA ASN A 103 3.68 10.79 4.90
C ASN A 103 3.96 11.89 3.84
N ILE A 104 4.49 11.53 2.68
CA ILE A 104 4.64 12.47 1.56
C ILE A 104 3.25 12.85 1.04
N ASP A 105 3.08 14.11 0.62
CA ASP A 105 1.83 14.54 0.00
C ASP A 105 1.53 13.74 -1.27
N GLY A 106 0.24 13.56 -1.56
CA GLY A 106 -0.22 12.74 -2.68
C GLY A 106 -0.59 11.32 -2.27
N ILE A 107 -0.56 10.43 -3.24
CA ILE A 107 -0.97 9.03 -3.13
C ILE A 107 0.27 8.14 -3.20
N THR A 108 0.36 7.19 -2.28
CA THR A 108 1.32 6.09 -2.40
C THR A 108 0.64 4.90 -3.07
N VAL A 109 1.28 4.35 -4.08
CA VAL A 109 0.76 3.20 -4.84
C VAL A 109 1.58 1.97 -4.49
N VAL A 110 0.88 0.95 -4.03
CA VAL A 110 1.43 -0.38 -3.76
C VAL A 110 0.69 -1.42 -4.59
N ASP A 111 1.31 -2.55 -4.84
CA ASP A 111 0.59 -3.64 -5.50
C ASP A 111 0.25 -4.78 -4.53
N ASN A 112 -0.52 -5.75 -5.01
CA ASN A 112 -0.97 -6.90 -4.22
C ASN A 112 0.09 -7.98 -3.98
N LYS A 113 1.35 -7.69 -4.31
CA LYS A 113 2.57 -8.36 -3.82
C LYS A 113 3.29 -7.56 -2.73
N GLY A 114 2.68 -6.48 -2.24
CA GLY A 114 3.27 -5.62 -1.22
C GLY A 114 4.42 -4.75 -1.72
N ARG A 115 4.61 -4.63 -3.04
CA ARG A 115 5.69 -3.82 -3.61
C ARG A 115 5.27 -2.36 -3.74
N ILE A 116 6.17 -1.44 -3.43
CA ILE A 116 5.95 -0.02 -3.68
C ILE A 116 6.18 0.26 -5.16
N ARG A 117 5.17 0.80 -5.84
CA ARG A 117 5.15 1.08 -7.28
C ARG A 117 5.35 2.56 -7.60
N ALA A 118 4.78 3.43 -6.77
CA ALA A 118 4.87 4.88 -6.95
C ALA A 118 4.55 5.61 -5.64
N TYR A 119 4.94 6.88 -5.56
CA TYR A 119 4.62 7.76 -4.44
C TYR A 119 4.53 9.22 -4.91
N ASN A 120 3.97 10.10 -4.06
CA ASN A 120 3.70 11.49 -4.43
C ASN A 120 2.88 11.58 -5.73
N VAL A 121 1.91 10.66 -5.89
CA VAL A 121 1.07 10.58 -7.09
C VAL A 121 -0.20 11.38 -6.89
N PHE A 122 -0.67 12.02 -7.94
CA PHE A 122 -1.89 12.82 -7.91
C PHE A 122 -2.90 12.31 -8.93
N VAL A 123 -4.16 12.42 -8.57
CA VAL A 123 -5.28 12.17 -9.49
C VAL A 123 -5.38 13.36 -10.46
N SER A 124 -5.66 13.09 -11.73
CA SER A 124 -5.87 14.15 -12.70
C SER A 124 -7.02 15.07 -12.25
N PRO A 125 -6.81 16.40 -12.21
CA PRO A 125 -7.84 17.37 -11.83
C PRO A 125 -9.12 17.27 -12.67
N ASP A 126 -8.96 16.93 -13.96
CA ASP A 126 -10.09 16.78 -14.91
C ASP A 126 -11.04 15.64 -14.54
N ASN A 127 -10.58 14.72 -13.70
CA ASN A 127 -11.33 13.54 -13.27
C ASN A 127 -12.02 13.74 -11.90
N VAL A 128 -11.66 14.79 -11.16
CA VAL A 128 -12.26 15.04 -9.85
C VAL A 128 -13.34 16.10 -9.98
N ASP A 129 -14.59 15.63 -10.17
CA ASP A 129 -15.76 16.48 -10.16
C ASP A 129 -15.86 17.20 -8.81
N ALA A 130 -15.43 18.45 -8.77
CA ALA A 130 -15.32 19.23 -7.54
C ALA A 130 -16.68 19.49 -6.88
N GLU A 131 -17.78 19.41 -7.64
CA GLU A 131 -19.12 19.72 -7.17
C GLU A 131 -19.76 18.58 -6.36
N ASN A 132 -19.34 17.33 -6.58
CA ASN A 132 -19.96 16.15 -5.99
C ASN A 132 -19.19 15.52 -4.82
N LEU A 133 -17.97 15.98 -4.52
CA LEU A 133 -17.12 15.37 -3.50
C LEU A 133 -16.91 16.33 -2.31
N SER A 134 -17.59 16.06 -1.21
CA SER A 134 -17.41 16.81 0.03
C SER A 134 -16.06 16.53 0.71
N GLY A 135 -15.43 17.53 1.30
CA GLY A 135 -14.21 17.42 2.10
C GLY A 135 -12.96 18.00 1.45
N GLY A 136 -11.82 17.89 2.13
CA GLY A 136 -10.53 18.35 1.65
C GLY A 136 -10.01 17.56 0.44
N ALA A 137 -8.97 18.07 -0.21
CA ALA A 137 -8.42 17.50 -1.47
C ALA A 137 -8.12 16.00 -1.36
N ARG A 138 -7.48 15.56 -0.27
CA ARG A 138 -7.17 14.13 -0.02
C ARG A 138 -8.42 13.27 0.06
N LYS A 139 -9.47 13.72 0.76
CA LYS A 139 -10.73 12.98 0.87
C LYS A 139 -11.41 12.85 -0.49
N ARG A 140 -11.43 13.92 -1.28
CA ARG A 140 -11.97 13.90 -2.64
C ARG A 140 -11.22 12.92 -3.53
N ALA A 141 -9.87 12.95 -3.50
CA ALA A 141 -9.04 12.01 -4.26
C ALA A 141 -9.31 10.54 -3.85
N ALA A 142 -9.39 10.25 -2.55
CA ALA A 142 -9.70 8.92 -2.06
C ALA A 142 -11.09 8.45 -2.52
N ASN A 143 -12.11 9.32 -2.43
CA ASN A 143 -13.45 8.99 -2.88
C ASN A 143 -13.51 8.76 -4.40
N TYR A 144 -12.79 9.57 -5.18
CA TYR A 144 -12.68 9.37 -6.62
C TYR A 144 -12.04 8.02 -6.95
N LEU A 145 -10.94 7.64 -6.27
CA LEU A 145 -10.29 6.34 -6.47
C LEU A 145 -11.23 5.16 -6.13
N ARG A 146 -12.04 5.30 -5.08
CA ARG A 146 -13.02 4.26 -4.68
C ARG A 146 -14.13 4.04 -5.70
N GLN A 147 -14.43 5.05 -6.51
CA GLN A 147 -15.45 4.97 -7.56
C GLN A 147 -14.92 4.41 -8.89
N GLN A 148 -13.62 4.11 -8.95
CA GLN A 148 -13.06 3.53 -10.17
C GLN A 148 -13.65 2.15 -10.44
N LYS A 149 -14.00 1.90 -11.70
CA LYS A 149 -14.51 0.61 -12.16
C LYS A 149 -13.42 -0.26 -12.79
N ASN A 150 -12.17 0.16 -12.69
CA ASN A 150 -11.04 -0.59 -13.21
C ASN A 150 -10.74 -1.77 -12.28
N PRO A 151 -10.83 -3.04 -12.76
CA PRO A 151 -10.59 -4.21 -11.94
C PRO A 151 -9.16 -4.32 -11.37
N ASN A 152 -8.23 -3.55 -11.94
CA ASN A 152 -6.86 -3.51 -11.44
C ASN A 152 -6.69 -2.65 -10.17
N TYR A 153 -7.70 -1.86 -9.81
CA TYR A 153 -7.72 -1.14 -8.55
C TYR A 153 -8.40 -2.00 -7.49
N ILE A 154 -7.67 -2.47 -6.50
CA ILE A 154 -8.13 -3.45 -5.50
C ILE A 154 -8.76 -2.75 -4.30
N GLY A 155 -8.13 -1.70 -3.80
CA GLY A 155 -8.65 -0.99 -2.64
C GLY A 155 -7.92 0.30 -2.32
N VAL A 156 -8.56 1.14 -1.52
CA VAL A 156 -8.05 2.46 -1.11
C VAL A 156 -8.04 2.57 0.40
N TYR A 157 -6.86 2.78 0.95
CA TYR A 157 -6.65 3.24 2.32
C TYR A 157 -6.64 4.76 2.33
N PHE A 158 -7.36 5.34 3.27
CA PHE A 158 -7.39 6.78 3.52
C PHE A 158 -7.25 7.03 5.01
N GLN A 159 -6.43 8.01 5.35
CA GLN A 159 -6.35 8.56 6.70
C GLN A 159 -6.49 10.08 6.66
N SER A 160 -7.36 10.61 7.50
CA SER A 160 -7.49 12.04 7.72
C SER A 160 -6.37 12.59 8.62
N GLN A 161 -6.23 13.91 8.64
CA GLN A 161 -5.28 14.58 9.56
C GLN A 161 -5.65 14.36 11.04
N ASP A 162 -6.94 14.13 11.32
CA ASP A 162 -7.45 13.88 12.68
C ASP A 162 -7.26 12.40 13.11
N GLY A 163 -6.56 11.59 12.32
CA GLY A 163 -6.24 10.20 12.63
C GLY A 163 -7.33 9.18 12.29
N MET A 164 -8.50 9.60 11.78
CA MET A 164 -9.51 8.66 11.31
C MET A 164 -9.02 7.94 10.05
N SER A 165 -9.03 6.62 10.07
CA SER A 165 -8.59 5.80 8.94
C SER A 165 -9.72 4.90 8.45
N THR A 166 -9.76 4.70 7.13
CA THR A 166 -10.68 3.78 6.47
C THR A 166 -9.94 3.01 5.39
N TYR A 167 -10.34 1.76 5.20
CA TYR A 167 -9.95 0.98 4.03
C TYR A 167 -11.19 0.44 3.34
N GLU A 168 -11.29 0.65 2.04
CA GLU A 168 -12.40 0.17 1.23
C GLU A 168 -11.88 -0.57 0.00
N ARG A 169 -12.41 -1.77 -0.23
CA ARG A 169 -12.21 -2.50 -1.48
C ARG A 169 -12.99 -1.84 -2.60
N ILE A 170 -12.39 -1.79 -3.77
CA ILE A 170 -13.07 -1.37 -4.99
C ILE A 170 -13.78 -2.60 -5.55
N VAL A 171 -15.11 -2.57 -5.51
CA VAL A 171 -15.96 -3.66 -6.02
C VAL A 171 -16.29 -3.34 -7.47
N THR A 172 -15.71 -4.10 -8.38
CA THR A 172 -16.18 -4.12 -9.78
C THR A 172 -17.39 -5.05 -9.82
N ASN A 173 -18.60 -4.49 -9.92
CA ASN A 173 -19.76 -5.29 -10.28
C ASN A 173 -19.54 -5.78 -11.72
N GLU A 174 -19.34 -7.09 -11.87
CA GLU A 174 -19.45 -7.77 -13.15
C GLU A 174 -20.85 -7.67 -13.72
#